data_b23f3042be42a2906c709f65d0e3b572
#
_entry.id   b23f3042be42a2906c709f65d0e3b572
#
_cell.length_a   1.000
_cell.length_b   1.000
_cell.length_c   1.000
_cell.angle_alpha   90.00
_cell.angle_beta   90.00
_cell.angle_gamma   90.00
#
_symmetry.space_group_name_H-M   'P 1'
#
loop_
_entity.id
_entity.type
_entity.pdbx_description
1 polymer ?
#
loop_
_entity_poly.entity_id
_entity_poly.type
_entity_poly.pdbx_seq_one_letter_code
_entity_poly.pdbx_strand_id
1 'polypeptide(L)'
;TRTAYQQLLNDYAKEHERQTTLDFHHQLKGAILDAVDEGMIDRDPTRKAIIKGKTPRVKKIKYLNQFELHTLIAHLDIKETVNWDWFILLVAKTGMRFSEALAITPSDFDFARQTLSISKTWDYKGEGGFLPTKNKSSVRKIQIDWQIVVKFSELIKGMPEDKPIFVGENKIYNSTVNDVLTRHCRQCNISVISIHGLRHTHASLLLFAGVSIASVARRLGHASMTTTQKTYLHIIQELENKDVDLVMRTLSGL
;
A
#
# COMPACT_ATOMS: atom_id res chain seq x y z
N THR A 1 -6.51 -11.47 -36.24
CA THR A 1 -6.35 -10.18 -36.93
C THR A 1 -6.44 -9.00 -35.94
N ARG A 2 -5.92 -7.83 -36.30
CA ARG A 2 -6.03 -6.60 -35.47
C ARG A 2 -7.48 -6.20 -35.21
N THR A 3 -8.35 -6.36 -36.20
CA THR A 3 -9.77 -6.04 -36.07
C THR A 3 -10.45 -6.93 -35.02
N ALA A 4 -10.19 -8.25 -35.07
CA ALA A 4 -10.75 -9.18 -34.10
C ALA A 4 -10.24 -8.91 -32.69
N TYR A 5 -8.94 -8.59 -32.54
CA TYR A 5 -8.36 -8.22 -31.25
C TYR A 5 -8.96 -6.92 -30.68
N GLN A 6 -9.11 -5.90 -31.52
CA GLN A 6 -9.76 -4.65 -31.11
C GLN A 6 -11.22 -4.87 -30.70
N GLN A 7 -11.94 -5.74 -31.44
CA GLN A 7 -13.31 -6.08 -31.07
C GLN A 7 -13.39 -6.78 -29.71
N LEU A 8 -12.50 -7.74 -29.44
CA LEU A 8 -12.39 -8.39 -28.15
C LEU A 8 -12.21 -7.38 -27.01
N LEU A 9 -11.28 -6.41 -27.17
CA LEU A 9 -11.06 -5.36 -26.19
C LEU A 9 -12.27 -4.44 -26.04
N ASN A 10 -12.94 -4.10 -27.12
CA ASN A 10 -14.15 -3.27 -27.08
C ASN A 10 -15.31 -3.99 -26.36
N ASP A 11 -15.47 -5.28 -26.56
CA ASP A 11 -16.51 -6.07 -25.89
C ASP A 11 -16.21 -6.21 -24.39
N TYR A 12 -14.96 -6.48 -24.03
CA TYR A 12 -14.52 -6.49 -22.63
C TYR A 12 -14.73 -5.10 -21.96
N ALA A 13 -14.42 -4.03 -22.67
CA ALA A 13 -14.55 -2.65 -22.20
C ALA A 13 -16.00 -2.21 -21.90
N LYS A 14 -17.02 -2.89 -22.48
CA LYS A 14 -18.43 -2.60 -22.19
C LYS A 14 -18.80 -2.85 -20.73
N GLU A 15 -18.16 -3.83 -20.11
CA GLU A 15 -18.45 -4.25 -18.74
C GLU A 15 -17.41 -3.77 -17.71
N HIS A 16 -16.22 -3.35 -18.15
CA HIS A 16 -15.08 -3.06 -17.29
C HIS A 16 -14.61 -1.61 -17.36
N GLU A 17 -13.99 -1.12 -16.30
CA GLU A 17 -13.33 0.18 -16.29
C GLU A 17 -12.08 0.16 -17.17
N ARG A 18 -11.69 1.35 -17.69
CA ARG A 18 -10.57 1.50 -18.60
C ARG A 18 -9.26 0.88 -18.05
N GLN A 19 -8.98 1.01 -16.73
CA GLN A 19 -7.78 0.42 -16.13
C GLN A 19 -7.82 -1.12 -16.17
N THR A 20 -8.95 -1.73 -15.84
CA THR A 20 -9.12 -3.18 -15.92
C THR A 20 -8.97 -3.70 -17.34
N THR A 21 -9.50 -2.96 -18.33
CA THR A 21 -9.32 -3.30 -19.75
C THR A 21 -7.86 -3.16 -20.18
N LEU A 22 -7.12 -2.17 -19.67
CA LEU A 22 -5.69 -2.01 -19.93
C LEU A 22 -4.88 -3.17 -19.33
N ASP A 23 -5.18 -3.59 -18.10
CA ASP A 23 -4.51 -4.71 -17.45
C ASP A 23 -4.78 -6.04 -18.20
N PHE A 24 -6.01 -6.25 -18.65
CA PHE A 24 -6.39 -7.37 -19.53
C PHE A 24 -5.62 -7.36 -20.86
N HIS A 25 -5.52 -6.18 -21.50
CA HIS A 25 -4.71 -6.00 -22.71
C HIS A 25 -3.24 -6.40 -22.47
N HIS A 26 -2.64 -5.94 -21.37
CA HIS A 26 -1.23 -6.23 -21.07
C HIS A 26 -0.97 -7.72 -20.88
N GLN A 27 -1.87 -8.44 -20.21
CA GLN A 27 -1.77 -9.88 -20.00
C GLN A 27 -1.89 -10.65 -21.33
N LEU A 28 -2.93 -10.34 -22.13
CA LEU A 28 -3.11 -10.96 -23.44
C LEU A 28 -1.97 -10.65 -24.41
N LYS A 29 -1.48 -9.40 -24.39
CA LYS A 29 -0.37 -8.99 -25.24
C LYS A 29 0.89 -9.81 -24.95
N GLY A 30 1.21 -10.08 -23.67
CA GLY A 30 2.34 -10.93 -23.32
C GLY A 30 2.24 -12.31 -24.00
N ALA A 31 1.13 -13.03 -23.76
CA ALA A 31 0.91 -14.35 -24.35
C ALA A 31 0.90 -14.35 -25.88
N ILE A 32 0.34 -13.29 -26.50
CA ILE A 32 0.31 -13.17 -27.97
C ILE A 32 1.71 -12.92 -28.54
N LEU A 33 2.55 -12.12 -27.86
CA LEU A 33 3.93 -11.89 -28.29
C LEU A 33 4.76 -13.17 -28.19
N ASP A 34 4.59 -13.96 -27.12
CA ASP A 34 5.22 -15.27 -27.00
C ASP A 34 4.81 -16.19 -28.18
N ALA A 35 3.51 -16.21 -28.53
CA ALA A 35 3.03 -17.00 -29.67
C ALA A 35 3.54 -16.49 -31.05
N VAL A 36 3.83 -15.19 -31.18
CA VAL A 36 4.49 -14.63 -32.37
C VAL A 36 5.95 -15.07 -32.42
N ASP A 37 6.66 -15.01 -31.31
CA ASP A 37 8.07 -15.40 -31.22
C ASP A 37 8.27 -16.91 -31.44
N GLU A 38 7.31 -17.74 -31.03
CA GLU A 38 7.26 -19.18 -31.30
C GLU A 38 6.78 -19.54 -32.74
N GLY A 39 6.42 -18.54 -33.54
CA GLY A 39 5.94 -18.74 -34.91
C GLY A 39 4.52 -19.32 -35.05
N MET A 40 3.74 -19.33 -33.95
CA MET A 40 2.34 -19.75 -33.95
C MET A 40 1.41 -18.71 -34.60
N ILE A 41 1.82 -17.46 -34.57
CA ILE A 41 1.10 -16.30 -35.13
C ILE A 41 2.07 -15.49 -35.98
N ASP A 42 1.74 -15.24 -37.24
CA ASP A 42 2.63 -14.54 -38.19
C ASP A 42 2.86 -13.07 -37.86
N ARG A 43 1.88 -12.41 -37.23
CA ARG A 43 1.92 -10.96 -36.97
C ARG A 43 1.23 -10.60 -35.66
N ASP A 44 1.85 -9.70 -34.89
CA ASP A 44 1.28 -9.12 -33.67
C ASP A 44 -0.03 -8.34 -33.94
N PRO A 45 -1.20 -8.86 -33.50
CA PRO A 45 -2.48 -8.18 -33.64
C PRO A 45 -2.72 -7.09 -32.58
N THR A 46 -1.89 -7.04 -31.52
CA THR A 46 -2.09 -6.14 -30.37
C THR A 46 -1.53 -4.75 -30.61
N ARG A 47 -0.74 -4.58 -31.68
CA ARG A 47 -0.07 -3.32 -32.01
C ARG A 47 -1.07 -2.21 -32.29
N LYS A 48 -0.91 -1.06 -31.61
CA LYS A 48 -1.78 0.12 -31.71
C LYS A 48 -3.23 -0.13 -31.25
N ALA A 49 -3.46 -1.07 -30.35
CA ALA A 49 -4.77 -1.28 -29.75
C ALA A 49 -5.23 -0.03 -28.98
N ILE A 50 -6.51 0.32 -29.15
CA ILE A 50 -7.15 1.44 -28.45
C ILE A 50 -7.87 0.90 -27.22
N ILE A 51 -7.48 1.37 -26.05
CA ILE A 51 -8.05 0.93 -24.79
C ILE A 51 -9.21 1.85 -24.39
N LYS A 52 -10.41 1.29 -24.41
CA LYS A 52 -11.64 1.91 -23.90
C LYS A 52 -12.02 1.32 -22.54
N GLY A 53 -13.11 1.77 -21.96
CA GLY A 53 -13.69 1.24 -20.73
C GLY A 53 -14.65 2.21 -20.07
N LYS A 54 -15.44 1.72 -19.12
CA LYS A 54 -16.36 2.52 -18.32
C LYS A 54 -15.59 3.58 -17.52
N THR A 55 -16.18 4.75 -17.35
CA THR A 55 -15.68 5.74 -16.40
C THR A 55 -15.87 5.22 -14.98
N PRO A 56 -14.88 5.36 -14.07
CA PRO A 56 -15.03 4.97 -12.68
C PRO A 56 -16.27 5.60 -12.06
N ARG A 57 -17.15 4.80 -11.45
CA ARG A 57 -18.45 5.26 -10.92
C ARG A 57 -18.31 6.25 -9.77
N VAL A 58 -17.29 6.07 -8.91
CA VAL A 58 -17.00 6.96 -7.77
C VAL A 58 -15.51 6.91 -7.46
N LYS A 59 -14.88 8.07 -7.23
CA LYS A 59 -13.55 8.11 -6.61
C LYS A 59 -13.69 7.64 -5.17
N LYS A 60 -13.29 6.40 -4.88
CA LYS A 60 -13.23 5.90 -3.50
C LYS A 60 -12.20 6.72 -2.73
N ILE A 61 -12.57 7.16 -1.52
CA ILE A 61 -11.61 7.75 -0.57
C ILE A 61 -10.54 6.70 -0.30
N LYS A 62 -9.28 7.10 -0.48
CA LYS A 62 -8.15 6.17 -0.40
C LYS A 62 -7.38 6.28 0.91
N TYR A 63 -7.60 7.34 1.69
CA TYR A 63 -6.88 7.63 2.92
C TYR A 63 -7.75 8.42 3.89
N LEU A 64 -7.41 8.36 5.17
CA LEU A 64 -8.03 9.13 6.25
C LEU A 64 -7.28 10.46 6.43
N ASN A 65 -7.99 11.48 6.88
CA ASN A 65 -7.34 12.68 7.41
C ASN A 65 -6.76 12.43 8.82
N GLN A 66 -6.06 13.41 9.38
CA GLN A 66 -5.41 13.27 10.69
C GLN A 66 -6.40 12.98 11.82
N PHE A 67 -7.53 13.65 11.83
CA PHE A 67 -8.57 13.48 12.85
C PHE A 67 -9.19 12.07 12.76
N GLU A 68 -9.57 11.62 11.56
CA GLU A 68 -10.11 10.29 11.32
C GLU A 68 -9.13 9.18 11.75
N LEU A 69 -7.82 9.36 11.45
CA LEU A 69 -6.81 8.39 11.88
C LEU A 69 -6.66 8.34 13.40
N HIS A 70 -6.65 9.50 14.08
CA HIS A 70 -6.60 9.53 15.54
C HIS A 70 -7.82 8.87 16.16
N THR A 71 -9.01 9.13 15.63
CA THR A 71 -10.27 8.51 16.08
C THR A 71 -10.21 6.99 15.91
N LEU A 72 -9.73 6.51 14.75
CA LEU A 72 -9.55 5.08 14.52
C LEU A 72 -8.59 4.46 15.53
N ILE A 73 -7.39 5.02 15.71
CA ILE A 73 -6.37 4.47 16.62
C ILE A 73 -6.86 4.46 18.07
N ALA A 74 -7.60 5.48 18.50
CA ALA A 74 -8.16 5.54 19.85
C ALA A 74 -9.28 4.49 20.08
N HIS A 75 -9.92 4.04 19.01
CA HIS A 75 -11.00 3.06 19.06
C HIS A 75 -10.51 1.60 18.95
N LEU A 76 -9.25 1.36 18.58
CA LEU A 76 -8.71 0.01 18.49
C LEU A 76 -8.67 -0.68 19.87
N ASP A 77 -9.13 -1.92 19.93
CA ASP A 77 -9.11 -2.75 21.14
C ASP A 77 -7.76 -3.47 21.27
N ILE A 78 -6.79 -2.75 21.83
CA ILE A 78 -5.43 -3.24 22.04
C ILE A 78 -5.39 -4.11 23.30
N LYS A 79 -5.55 -5.42 23.13
CA LYS A 79 -5.54 -6.44 24.18
C LYS A 79 -4.13 -6.93 24.48
N GLU A 80 -3.99 -7.72 25.56
CA GLU A 80 -2.73 -8.40 25.89
C GLU A 80 -2.34 -9.48 24.87
N THR A 81 -3.31 -10.00 24.13
CA THR A 81 -3.12 -11.02 23.08
C THR A 81 -3.17 -10.42 21.68
N VAL A 82 -2.38 -11.00 20.78
CA VAL A 82 -2.35 -10.59 19.35
C VAL A 82 -3.73 -10.70 18.73
N ASN A 83 -4.17 -9.61 18.10
CA ASN A 83 -5.39 -9.54 17.32
C ASN A 83 -5.19 -8.64 16.08
N TRP A 84 -6.22 -8.48 15.25
CA TRP A 84 -6.14 -7.65 14.04
C TRP A 84 -6.05 -6.16 14.34
N ASP A 85 -6.39 -5.70 15.53
CA ASP A 85 -6.25 -4.30 15.94
C ASP A 85 -4.78 -3.92 16.12
N TRP A 86 -3.95 -4.84 16.62
CA TRP A 86 -2.50 -4.69 16.62
C TRP A 86 -1.91 -4.58 15.22
N PHE A 87 -2.42 -5.40 14.29
CA PHE A 87 -2.01 -5.34 12.90
C PHE A 87 -2.37 -3.99 12.26
N ILE A 88 -3.63 -3.53 12.46
CA ILE A 88 -4.10 -2.23 11.99
C ILE A 88 -3.24 -1.09 12.55
N LEU A 89 -2.96 -1.12 13.86
CA LEU A 89 -2.09 -0.15 14.52
C LEU A 89 -0.69 -0.13 13.89
N LEU A 90 -0.08 -1.30 13.71
CA LEU A 90 1.25 -1.41 13.11
C LEU A 90 1.28 -0.81 11.69
N VAL A 91 0.33 -1.19 10.83
CA VAL A 91 0.26 -0.67 9.46
C VAL A 91 0.00 0.84 9.44
N ALA A 92 -0.89 1.35 10.29
CA ALA A 92 -1.17 2.78 10.40
C ALA A 92 0.08 3.59 10.78
N LYS A 93 0.87 3.09 11.73
CA LYS A 93 2.06 3.76 12.27
C LYS A 93 3.32 3.60 11.41
N THR A 94 3.39 2.59 10.54
CA THR A 94 4.59 2.26 9.75
C THR A 94 4.43 2.44 8.26
N GLY A 95 3.20 2.37 7.75
CA GLY A 95 2.91 2.42 6.31
C GLY A 95 3.37 1.18 5.55
N MET A 96 3.61 0.04 6.21
CA MET A 96 4.00 -1.22 5.56
C MET A 96 2.93 -1.74 4.61
N ARG A 97 3.36 -2.56 3.62
CA ARG A 97 2.43 -3.35 2.81
C ARG A 97 1.83 -4.47 3.65
N PHE A 98 0.64 -4.94 3.29
CA PHE A 98 -0.05 -6.03 3.98
C PHE A 98 0.84 -7.27 4.16
N SER A 99 1.48 -7.75 3.08
CA SER A 99 2.36 -8.92 3.13
C SER A 99 3.66 -8.68 3.92
N GLU A 100 4.18 -7.45 3.94
CA GLU A 100 5.34 -7.07 4.78
C GLU A 100 4.94 -7.13 6.27
N ALA A 101 3.80 -6.57 6.63
CA ALA A 101 3.31 -6.54 8.01
C ALA A 101 2.97 -7.95 8.54
N LEU A 102 2.45 -8.84 7.69
CA LEU A 102 2.25 -10.25 8.07
C LEU A 102 3.55 -10.99 8.35
N ALA A 103 4.64 -10.62 7.66
CA ALA A 103 5.94 -11.29 7.80
C ALA A 103 6.77 -10.80 8.99
N ILE A 104 6.32 -9.78 9.74
CA ILE A 104 7.07 -9.22 10.87
C ILE A 104 7.16 -10.24 11.99
N THR A 105 8.40 -10.42 12.47
CA THR A 105 8.76 -11.29 13.60
C THR A 105 9.29 -10.45 14.75
N PRO A 106 9.36 -10.97 16.01
CA PRO A 106 9.98 -10.28 17.12
C PRO A 106 11.40 -9.81 16.84
N SER A 107 12.21 -10.63 16.15
CA SER A 107 13.60 -10.28 15.79
C SER A 107 13.75 -9.11 14.81
N ASP A 108 12.68 -8.68 14.15
CA ASP A 108 12.71 -7.51 13.26
C ASP A 108 12.71 -6.18 14.05
N PHE A 109 12.37 -6.19 15.34
CA PHE A 109 12.36 -5.00 16.20
C PHE A 109 13.70 -4.79 16.88
N ASP A 110 14.25 -3.59 16.76
CA ASP A 110 15.35 -3.10 17.60
C ASP A 110 14.79 -1.98 18.48
N PHE A 111 14.30 -2.36 19.65
CA PHE A 111 13.66 -1.42 20.58
C PHE A 111 14.65 -0.41 21.16
N ALA A 112 15.92 -0.78 21.32
CA ALA A 112 16.94 0.13 21.82
C ALA A 112 17.22 1.27 20.85
N ARG A 113 17.21 0.97 19.53
CA ARG A 113 17.38 1.98 18.47
C ARG A 113 16.06 2.51 17.93
N GLN A 114 14.93 2.03 18.44
CA GLN A 114 13.58 2.38 17.96
C GLN A 114 13.44 2.17 16.45
N THR A 115 13.93 1.03 15.95
CA THR A 115 13.84 0.71 14.52
C THR A 115 13.11 -0.60 14.28
N LEU A 116 12.49 -0.70 13.11
CA LEU A 116 11.86 -1.89 12.58
C LEU A 116 12.48 -2.24 11.23
N SER A 117 12.97 -3.46 11.11
CA SER A 117 13.55 -4.01 9.88
C SER A 117 12.45 -4.63 9.02
N ILE A 118 12.40 -4.28 7.73
CA ILE A 118 11.45 -4.81 6.77
C ILE A 118 12.27 -5.42 5.64
N SER A 119 12.40 -6.74 5.64
CA SER A 119 13.28 -7.47 4.71
C SER A 119 12.60 -8.63 3.99
N LYS A 120 11.37 -8.99 4.40
CA LYS A 120 10.64 -10.16 3.94
C LYS A 120 9.16 -9.89 3.80
N THR A 121 8.44 -10.78 3.13
CA THR A 121 6.99 -10.76 2.97
C THR A 121 6.42 -12.13 3.30
N TRP A 122 5.13 -12.19 3.61
CA TRP A 122 4.42 -13.45 3.83
C TRP A 122 3.60 -13.83 2.61
N ASP A 123 3.69 -15.09 2.19
CA ASP A 123 2.89 -15.64 1.09
C ASP A 123 1.47 -16.00 1.57
N TYR A 124 0.63 -14.99 1.74
CA TYR A 124 -0.75 -15.20 2.16
C TYR A 124 -1.69 -15.67 1.04
N LYS A 125 -1.24 -15.64 -0.24
CA LYS A 125 -2.03 -16.07 -1.41
C LYS A 125 -1.81 -17.54 -1.75
N GLY A 126 -0.59 -18.02 -1.55
CA GLY A 126 -0.19 -19.41 -1.81
C GLY A 126 -0.31 -20.29 -0.57
N GLU A 127 0.73 -21.05 -0.31
CA GLU A 127 0.80 -22.05 0.77
C GLU A 127 1.31 -21.48 2.10
N GLY A 128 1.61 -20.20 2.15
CA GLY A 128 2.22 -19.55 3.30
C GLY A 128 3.76 -19.57 3.22
N GLY A 129 4.38 -19.02 4.28
CA GLY A 129 5.84 -18.95 4.38
C GLY A 129 6.43 -17.58 4.03
N PHE A 130 7.71 -17.42 4.37
CA PHE A 130 8.45 -16.20 4.08
C PHE A 130 8.90 -16.17 2.62
N LEU A 131 8.71 -15.03 1.99
CA LEU A 131 9.20 -14.72 0.65
C LEU A 131 10.09 -13.47 0.68
N PRO A 132 11.02 -13.34 -0.26
CA PRO A 132 11.77 -12.09 -0.43
C PRO A 132 10.83 -10.94 -0.78
N THR A 133 11.24 -9.71 -0.49
CA THR A 133 10.51 -8.52 -0.91
C THR A 133 10.54 -8.38 -2.44
N LYS A 134 9.49 -7.75 -3.00
CA LYS A 134 9.33 -7.57 -4.45
C LYS A 134 10.54 -6.90 -5.13
N ASN A 135 11.21 -5.96 -4.44
CA ASN A 135 12.32 -5.17 -4.96
C ASN A 135 13.37 -4.95 -3.87
N LYS A 136 14.62 -4.71 -4.25
CA LYS A 136 15.71 -4.33 -3.32
C LYS A 136 15.36 -3.10 -2.47
N SER A 137 14.70 -2.10 -3.04
CA SER A 137 14.24 -0.89 -2.33
C SER A 137 13.17 -1.15 -1.25
N SER A 138 12.52 -2.31 -1.30
CA SER A 138 11.56 -2.71 -0.27
C SER A 138 12.26 -3.18 1.02
N VAL A 139 13.52 -3.64 0.93
CA VAL A 139 14.36 -3.93 2.12
C VAL A 139 14.79 -2.61 2.73
N ARG A 140 14.36 -2.37 3.96
CA ARG A 140 14.59 -1.10 4.65
C ARG A 140 14.47 -1.23 6.16
N LYS A 141 15.09 -0.29 6.88
CA LYS A 141 14.85 -0.04 8.31
C LYS A 141 14.10 1.28 8.44
N ILE A 142 13.08 1.31 9.26
CA ILE A 142 12.29 2.52 9.55
C ILE A 142 12.33 2.83 11.04
N GLN A 143 12.35 4.11 11.38
CA GLN A 143 12.15 4.57 12.75
C GLN A 143 10.69 4.34 13.15
N ILE A 144 10.48 3.83 14.37
CA ILE A 144 9.17 3.67 14.99
C ILE A 144 9.06 4.57 16.21
N ASP A 145 7.86 5.08 16.47
CA ASP A 145 7.64 5.95 17.61
C ASP A 145 7.65 5.16 18.95
N TRP A 146 7.90 5.89 20.03
CA TRP A 146 8.03 5.31 21.37
C TRP A 146 6.76 4.55 21.83
N GLN A 147 5.56 4.93 21.36
CA GLN A 147 4.32 4.24 21.70
C GLN A 147 4.29 2.84 21.11
N ILE A 148 4.77 2.68 19.86
CA ILE A 148 4.94 1.37 19.22
C ILE A 148 6.02 0.56 19.95
N VAL A 149 7.14 1.19 20.33
CA VAL A 149 8.21 0.51 21.09
C VAL A 149 7.65 -0.09 22.37
N VAL A 150 7.01 0.72 23.23
CA VAL A 150 6.45 0.24 24.50
C VAL A 150 5.42 -0.87 24.28
N LYS A 151 4.42 -0.60 23.44
CA LYS A 151 3.32 -1.55 23.22
C LYS A 151 3.79 -2.88 22.63
N PHE A 152 4.64 -2.85 21.62
CA PHE A 152 5.12 -4.08 20.98
C PHE A 152 6.17 -4.82 21.82
N SER A 153 6.99 -4.15 22.62
CA SER A 153 7.93 -4.83 23.52
C SER A 153 7.19 -5.69 24.57
N GLU A 154 6.03 -5.26 25.01
CA GLU A 154 5.18 -6.04 25.92
C GLU A 154 4.46 -7.17 25.17
N LEU A 155 3.83 -6.86 24.02
CA LEU A 155 3.06 -7.83 23.24
C LEU A 155 3.87 -9.05 22.82
N ILE A 156 5.11 -8.83 22.34
CA ILE A 156 5.95 -9.90 21.78
C ILE A 156 6.84 -10.60 22.82
N LYS A 157 6.74 -10.20 24.09
CA LYS A 157 7.52 -10.81 25.17
C LYS A 157 7.23 -12.31 25.28
N GLY A 158 8.27 -13.11 25.12
CA GLY A 158 8.15 -14.59 25.17
C GLY A 158 7.67 -15.25 23.88
N MET A 159 7.43 -14.47 22.81
CA MET A 159 7.16 -15.06 21.50
C MET A 159 8.43 -15.59 20.83
N PRO A 160 8.32 -16.62 19.97
CA PRO A 160 9.45 -17.11 19.19
C PRO A 160 10.00 -16.00 18.27
N GLU A 161 11.31 -15.78 18.32
CA GLU A 161 12.01 -14.70 17.61
C GLU A 161 11.85 -14.75 16.07
N ASP A 162 11.70 -15.96 15.52
CA ASP A 162 11.72 -16.26 14.10
C ASP A 162 10.32 -16.48 13.49
N LYS A 163 9.26 -16.49 14.32
CA LYS A 163 7.89 -16.69 13.86
C LYS A 163 7.17 -15.37 13.62
N PRO A 164 6.30 -15.29 12.59
CA PRO A 164 5.52 -14.08 12.33
C PRO A 164 4.51 -13.84 13.47
N ILE A 165 4.39 -12.58 13.88
CA ILE A 165 3.56 -12.18 15.03
C ILE A 165 2.06 -12.41 14.75
N PHE A 166 1.63 -12.16 13.51
CA PHE A 166 0.20 -12.12 13.15
C PHE A 166 -0.29 -13.36 12.41
N VAL A 167 0.58 -14.34 12.20
CA VAL A 167 0.23 -15.55 11.44
C VAL A 167 0.15 -16.73 12.39
N GLY A 168 -1.05 -17.32 12.47
CA GLY A 168 -1.30 -18.59 13.15
C GLY A 168 -1.36 -19.76 12.17
N GLU A 169 -2.05 -20.83 12.58
CA GLU A 169 -2.21 -22.06 11.76
C GLU A 169 -3.17 -21.86 10.58
N ASN A 170 -4.11 -20.92 10.68
CA ASN A 170 -5.12 -20.71 9.68
C ASN A 170 -4.65 -19.81 8.54
N LYS A 171 -5.14 -20.08 7.32
CA LYS A 171 -4.89 -19.21 6.17
C LYS A 171 -5.49 -17.82 6.39
N ILE A 172 -4.69 -16.79 6.13
CA ILE A 172 -5.08 -15.40 6.31
C ILE A 172 -5.56 -14.83 4.98
N TYR A 173 -6.75 -14.22 5.02
CA TYR A 173 -7.30 -13.50 3.88
C TYR A 173 -7.23 -11.98 4.13
N ASN A 174 -6.84 -11.24 3.11
CA ASN A 174 -6.84 -9.78 3.19
C ASN A 174 -8.24 -9.21 3.48
N SER A 175 -9.30 -9.89 3.01
CA SER A 175 -10.70 -9.53 3.31
C SER A 175 -10.97 -9.54 4.81
N THR A 176 -10.51 -10.55 5.56
CA THR A 176 -10.74 -10.67 7.01
C THR A 176 -10.27 -9.42 7.75
N VAL A 177 -9.06 -8.96 7.46
CA VAL A 177 -8.51 -7.76 8.11
C VAL A 177 -9.20 -6.49 7.64
N ASN A 178 -9.58 -6.42 6.35
CA ASN A 178 -10.37 -5.31 5.83
C ASN A 178 -11.77 -5.24 6.44
N ASP A 179 -12.40 -6.38 6.75
CA ASP A 179 -13.72 -6.43 7.39
C ASP A 179 -13.64 -5.89 8.84
N VAL A 180 -12.57 -6.24 9.57
CA VAL A 180 -12.30 -5.67 10.90
C VAL A 180 -12.12 -4.16 10.81
N LEU A 181 -11.25 -3.68 9.90
CA LEU A 181 -11.03 -2.26 9.69
C LEU A 181 -12.31 -1.52 9.28
N THR A 182 -13.10 -2.10 8.38
CA THR A 182 -14.39 -1.54 7.94
C THR A 182 -15.35 -1.38 9.10
N ARG A 183 -15.41 -2.37 9.99
CA ARG A 183 -16.26 -2.31 11.21
C ARG A 183 -15.84 -1.15 12.10
N HIS A 184 -14.53 -0.99 12.39
CA HIS A 184 -14.02 0.14 13.17
C HIS A 184 -14.32 1.48 12.51
N CYS A 185 -14.08 1.62 11.20
CA CYS A 185 -14.40 2.85 10.48
C CYS A 185 -15.87 3.24 10.60
N ARG A 186 -16.77 2.27 10.47
CA ARG A 186 -18.23 2.50 10.62
C ARG A 186 -18.60 2.87 12.05
N GLN A 187 -18.07 2.19 13.05
CA GLN A 187 -18.30 2.48 14.46
C GLN A 187 -17.82 3.88 14.86
N CYS A 188 -16.69 4.31 14.28
CA CYS A 188 -16.15 5.65 14.48
C CYS A 188 -16.82 6.73 13.61
N ASN A 189 -17.75 6.37 12.72
CA ASN A 189 -18.36 7.26 11.75
C ASN A 189 -17.32 8.03 10.90
N ILE A 190 -16.28 7.34 10.46
CA ILE A 190 -15.22 7.86 9.58
C ILE A 190 -15.24 7.17 8.22
N SER A 191 -14.46 7.71 7.29
CA SER A 191 -14.34 7.17 5.94
C SER A 191 -13.86 5.72 5.93
N VAL A 192 -14.59 4.83 5.22
CA VAL A 192 -14.20 3.43 5.10
C VAL A 192 -13.07 3.30 4.08
N ILE A 193 -11.93 2.79 4.55
CA ILE A 193 -10.75 2.53 3.74
C ILE A 193 -10.31 1.06 3.84
N SER A 194 -9.41 0.64 2.96
CA SER A 194 -8.74 -0.67 3.07
C SER A 194 -7.46 -0.59 3.90
N ILE A 195 -6.90 -1.74 4.27
CA ILE A 195 -5.55 -1.81 4.89
C ILE A 195 -4.50 -1.10 4.03
N HIS A 196 -4.59 -1.20 2.70
CA HIS A 196 -3.71 -0.44 1.82
C HIS A 196 -3.97 1.07 1.90
N GLY A 197 -5.20 1.47 2.21
CA GLY A 197 -5.57 2.86 2.50
C GLY A 197 -4.86 3.42 3.74
N LEU A 198 -4.57 2.61 4.77
CA LEU A 198 -3.76 3.06 5.92
C LEU A 198 -2.33 3.43 5.52
N ARG A 199 -1.74 2.71 4.57
CA ARG A 199 -0.44 3.07 4.01
C ARG A 199 -0.52 4.41 3.25
N HIS A 200 -1.60 4.65 2.51
CA HIS A 200 -1.84 5.95 1.88
C HIS A 200 -2.03 7.05 2.94
N THR A 201 -2.79 6.78 4.00
CA THR A 201 -2.97 7.68 5.14
C THR A 201 -1.61 8.06 5.75
N HIS A 202 -0.78 7.05 6.07
CA HIS A 202 0.56 7.27 6.62
C HIS A 202 1.42 8.19 5.75
N ALA A 203 1.46 7.93 4.45
CA ALA A 203 2.22 8.75 3.50
C ALA A 203 1.67 10.18 3.39
N SER A 204 0.35 10.32 3.29
CA SER A 204 -0.32 11.62 3.18
C SER A 204 -0.04 12.50 4.40
N LEU A 205 -0.15 11.93 5.60
CA LEU A 205 0.13 12.67 6.85
C LEU A 205 1.58 13.12 6.96
N LEU A 206 2.54 12.28 6.56
CA LEU A 206 3.95 12.67 6.55
C LEU A 206 4.22 13.80 5.55
N LEU A 207 3.63 13.75 4.36
CA LEU A 207 3.74 14.82 3.37
C LEU A 207 3.10 16.11 3.89
N PHE A 208 1.89 16.06 4.44
CA PHE A 208 1.25 17.24 5.06
C PHE A 208 2.03 17.83 6.24
N ALA A 209 2.79 17.00 6.96
CA ALA A 209 3.71 17.45 8.00
C ALA A 209 5.03 18.02 7.46
N GLY A 210 5.21 18.13 6.13
CA GLY A 210 6.39 18.70 5.50
C GLY A 210 7.57 17.71 5.33
N VAL A 211 7.35 16.41 5.55
CA VAL A 211 8.40 15.41 5.32
C VAL A 211 8.64 15.29 3.81
N SER A 212 9.90 15.36 3.38
CA SER A 212 10.26 15.33 1.97
C SER A 212 9.76 14.06 1.26
N ILE A 213 9.37 14.21 -0.01
CA ILE A 213 8.91 13.10 -0.88
C ILE A 213 9.95 11.96 -0.91
N ALA A 214 11.24 12.30 -0.95
CA ALA A 214 12.32 11.32 -0.94
C ALA A 214 12.35 10.48 0.34
N SER A 215 12.13 11.12 1.50
CA SER A 215 12.07 10.44 2.80
C SER A 215 10.83 9.55 2.91
N VAL A 216 9.67 10.04 2.45
CA VAL A 216 8.43 9.23 2.40
C VAL A 216 8.60 8.04 1.46
N ALA A 217 9.17 8.24 0.25
CA ALA A 217 9.41 7.15 -0.71
C ALA A 217 10.32 6.06 -0.12
N ARG A 218 11.43 6.44 0.54
CA ARG A 218 12.34 5.50 1.23
C ARG A 218 11.63 4.76 2.35
N ARG A 219 10.88 5.47 3.20
CA ARG A 219 10.12 4.86 4.31
C ARG A 219 9.11 3.85 3.82
N LEU A 220 8.43 4.13 2.71
CA LEU A 220 7.48 3.21 2.09
C LEU A 220 8.14 2.08 1.29
N GLY A 221 9.42 2.18 0.93
CA GLY A 221 10.10 1.20 0.07
C GLY A 221 9.58 1.24 -1.37
N HIS A 222 9.41 2.44 -1.93
CA HIS A 222 9.14 2.62 -3.35
C HIS A 222 10.43 2.54 -4.15
N ALA A 223 10.41 1.84 -5.27
CA ALA A 223 11.57 1.70 -6.15
C ALA A 223 11.97 3.04 -6.82
N SER A 224 10.99 3.95 -6.97
CA SER A 224 11.19 5.27 -7.56
C SER A 224 10.39 6.33 -6.80
N MET A 225 10.97 7.51 -6.63
CA MET A 225 10.26 8.70 -6.13
C MET A 225 9.06 9.06 -7.02
N THR A 226 9.16 8.80 -8.32
CA THR A 226 8.07 9.04 -9.28
C THR A 226 6.78 8.31 -8.88
N THR A 227 6.89 7.12 -8.27
CA THR A 227 5.73 6.40 -7.75
C THR A 227 5.03 7.20 -6.63
N THR A 228 5.80 7.75 -5.69
CA THR A 228 5.27 8.60 -4.62
C THR A 228 4.69 9.89 -5.19
N GLN A 229 5.41 10.58 -6.07
CA GLN A 229 4.93 11.80 -6.71
C GLN A 229 3.60 11.59 -7.43
N LYS A 230 3.50 10.60 -8.31
CA LYS A 230 2.26 10.32 -9.06
C LYS A 230 1.09 9.97 -8.14
N THR A 231 1.35 9.21 -7.08
CA THR A 231 0.30 8.77 -6.14
C THR A 231 -0.24 9.93 -5.30
N TYR A 232 0.65 10.85 -4.88
CA TYR A 232 0.33 11.94 -3.96
C TYR A 232 0.42 13.33 -4.60
N LEU A 233 0.33 13.41 -5.94
CA LEU A 233 0.48 14.66 -6.70
C LEU A 233 -0.44 15.77 -6.19
N HIS A 234 -1.68 15.44 -5.85
CA HIS A 234 -2.64 16.42 -5.34
C HIS A 234 -2.23 17.03 -3.98
N ILE A 235 -1.59 16.26 -3.11
CA ILE A 235 -1.06 16.75 -1.83
C ILE A 235 0.17 17.62 -2.07
N ILE A 236 1.04 17.19 -2.98
CA ILE A 236 2.25 17.93 -3.34
C ILE A 236 1.89 19.31 -3.90
N GLN A 237 0.91 19.37 -4.80
CA GLN A 237 0.41 20.63 -5.36
C GLN A 237 -0.21 21.56 -4.29
N GLU A 238 -0.92 21.00 -3.30
CA GLU A 238 -1.46 21.77 -2.18
C GLU A 238 -0.35 22.35 -1.30
N LEU A 239 0.73 21.60 -1.08
CA LEU A 239 1.91 22.06 -0.34
C LEU A 239 2.69 23.12 -1.13
N GLU A 240 2.90 22.93 -2.44
CA GLU A 240 3.56 23.90 -3.31
C GLU A 240 2.86 25.27 -3.27
N ASN A 241 1.51 25.28 -3.25
CA ASN A 241 0.77 26.53 -3.10
C ASN A 241 1.02 27.24 -1.75
N LYS A 242 1.22 26.48 -0.65
CA LYS A 242 1.60 27.06 0.65
C LYS A 242 3.06 27.53 0.66
N ASP A 243 3.94 26.83 -0.04
CA ASP A 243 5.35 27.19 -0.15
C ASP A 243 5.55 28.50 -0.92
N VAL A 244 4.71 28.80 -1.93
CA VAL A 244 4.74 30.10 -2.64
C VAL A 244 4.56 31.27 -1.67
N ASP A 245 3.59 31.19 -0.76
CA ASP A 245 3.37 32.23 0.25
C ASP A 245 4.57 32.38 1.19
N LEU A 246 5.19 31.26 1.57
CA LEU A 246 6.38 31.25 2.40
C LEU A 246 7.58 31.89 1.68
N VAL A 247 7.79 31.53 0.41
CA VAL A 247 8.84 32.10 -0.45
C VAL A 247 8.66 33.60 -0.57
N MET A 248 7.43 34.07 -0.86
CA MET A 248 7.16 35.50 -1.02
C MET A 248 7.40 36.27 0.28
N ARG A 249 6.98 35.72 1.43
CA ARG A 249 7.26 36.33 2.75
C ARG A 249 8.75 36.37 3.06
N THR A 250 9.48 35.30 2.76
CA THR A 250 10.93 35.23 3.01
C THR A 250 11.68 36.24 2.16
N LEU A 251 11.34 36.35 0.87
CA LEU A 251 11.97 37.30 -0.04
C LEU A 251 11.62 38.76 0.28
N SER A 252 10.39 39.01 0.75
CA SER A 252 9.98 40.37 1.14
C SER A 252 10.59 40.84 2.48
N GLY A 253 11.21 39.93 3.24
CA GLY A 253 11.92 40.26 4.49
C GLY A 253 13.42 40.48 4.32
N LEU A 254 13.96 40.34 3.08
CA LEU A 254 15.32 40.63 2.67
C LEU A 254 15.43 42.10 2.21
#